data_8a0c6ca30aa5ea06e6fbcdf68ae422ac
#
_entry.id   8a0c6ca30aa5ea06e6fbcdf68ae422ac
#
_cell.length_a   1.000
_cell.length_b   1.000
_cell.length_c   1.000
_cell.angle_alpha   90.00
_cell.angle_beta   90.00
_cell.angle_gamma   90.00
#
_symmetry.space_group_name_H-M   'P 1'
#
loop_
_entity.id
_entity.type
_entity.pdbx_description
1 polymer ?
#
loop_
_entity_poly.entity_id
_entity_poly.type
_entity_poly.pdbx_seq_one_letter_code
_entity_poly.pdbx_strand_id
1 'polypeptide(L)'
;EADQRGLAHFLEHMCFNGTTHFPGDALKQYLERIGVKFGENLNAYTSVDETVYNISNVPVTTPGAIDSCLLILHDWSNDLTLDPKEIDKERGVINEEWRTRMSAIQRFQEKMLPVMFEGTKYATCFPIGTMEVVMNFKPQTLRDYYEKWYRPDLQGIVVVGDIDVD
;
A
#
# COMPACT_ATOMS: atom_id res chain seq x y z
N GLU A 1 5.45 -7.69 14.60
CA GLU A 1 5.04 -8.96 15.23
C GLU A 1 5.15 -10.09 14.22
N ALA A 2 5.35 -11.35 14.66
CA ALA A 2 5.64 -12.45 13.73
C ALA A 2 4.45 -12.77 12.81
N ASP A 3 3.24 -12.62 13.31
CA ASP A 3 1.96 -12.83 12.64
C ASP A 3 1.53 -11.65 11.75
N GLN A 4 2.34 -10.59 11.68
CA GLN A 4 2.08 -9.37 10.89
C GLN A 4 3.11 -9.17 9.75
N ARG A 5 3.96 -10.16 9.50
CA ARG A 5 4.98 -10.06 8.45
C ARG A 5 4.33 -10.01 7.07
N GLY A 6 4.53 -8.87 6.38
CA GLY A 6 3.96 -8.60 5.07
C GLY A 6 2.66 -7.80 5.09
N LEU A 7 2.09 -7.49 6.28
CA LEU A 7 0.82 -6.74 6.33
C LEU A 7 0.96 -5.29 5.87
N ALA A 8 2.12 -4.65 6.01
CA ALA A 8 2.35 -3.32 5.45
C ALA A 8 2.19 -3.33 3.93
N HIS A 9 2.85 -4.25 3.24
CA HIS A 9 2.75 -4.42 1.80
C HIS A 9 1.35 -4.88 1.36
N PHE A 10 0.75 -5.78 2.12
CA PHE A 10 -0.63 -6.20 1.86
C PHE A 10 -1.60 -5.02 1.95
N LEU A 11 -1.43 -4.16 2.95
CA LEU A 11 -2.25 -2.97 3.14
C LEU A 11 -2.04 -1.95 2.03
N GLU A 12 -0.80 -1.80 1.52
CA GLU A 12 -0.50 -1.01 0.33
C GLU A 12 -1.42 -1.42 -0.84
N HIS A 13 -1.50 -2.70 -1.15
CA HIS A 13 -2.39 -3.22 -2.20
C HIS A 13 -3.86 -2.92 -1.91
N MET A 14 -4.28 -3.07 -0.66
CA MET A 14 -5.68 -2.82 -0.28
C MET A 14 -6.11 -1.36 -0.41
N CYS A 15 -5.19 -0.41 -0.39
CA CYS A 15 -5.47 1.01 -0.66
C CYS A 15 -6.04 1.24 -2.07
N PHE A 16 -5.78 0.31 -3.01
CA PHE A 16 -6.30 0.36 -4.37
C PHE A 16 -7.55 -0.52 -4.59
N ASN A 17 -8.04 -1.20 -3.55
CA ASN A 17 -9.11 -2.21 -3.64
C ASN A 17 -10.39 -1.78 -2.90
N GLY A 18 -10.60 -0.49 -2.74
CA GLY A 18 -11.83 0.10 -2.24
C GLY A 18 -11.67 0.89 -0.96
N THR A 19 -12.24 2.09 -1.01
CA THR A 19 -12.38 3.01 0.11
C THR A 19 -13.84 3.40 0.29
N THR A 20 -14.16 4.15 1.33
CA THR A 20 -15.52 4.62 1.60
C THR A 20 -16.09 5.45 0.45
N HIS A 21 -15.30 6.37 -0.11
CA HIS A 21 -15.76 7.24 -1.19
C HIS A 21 -15.50 6.66 -2.59
N PHE A 22 -14.57 5.71 -2.71
CA PHE A 22 -14.21 5.05 -3.96
C PHE A 22 -14.29 3.52 -3.82
N PRO A 23 -15.51 2.93 -3.86
CA PRO A 23 -15.68 1.50 -3.67
C PRO A 23 -15.09 0.67 -4.83
N GLY A 24 -14.49 -0.46 -4.51
CA GLY A 24 -13.90 -1.38 -5.49
C GLY A 24 -12.82 -0.71 -6.34
N ASP A 25 -12.99 -0.73 -7.67
CA ASP A 25 -12.06 -0.12 -8.63
C ASP A 25 -12.33 1.36 -8.94
N ALA A 26 -13.29 1.99 -8.28
CA ALA A 26 -13.73 3.36 -8.60
C ALA A 26 -12.60 4.39 -8.51
N LEU A 27 -11.66 4.22 -7.58
CA LEU A 27 -10.48 5.07 -7.44
C LEU A 27 -9.61 5.03 -8.71
N LYS A 28 -9.24 3.86 -9.17
CA LYS A 28 -8.42 3.66 -10.37
C LYS A 28 -9.13 4.22 -11.60
N GLN A 29 -10.40 3.88 -11.78
CA GLN A 29 -11.23 4.38 -12.89
C GLN A 29 -11.37 5.90 -12.90
N TYR A 30 -11.54 6.52 -11.73
CA TYR A 30 -11.60 7.97 -11.62
C TYR A 30 -10.28 8.62 -12.05
N LEU A 31 -9.16 8.15 -11.50
CA LEU A 31 -7.84 8.70 -11.79
C LEU A 31 -7.45 8.53 -13.27
N GLU A 32 -7.70 7.35 -13.85
CA GLU A 32 -7.47 7.10 -15.28
C GLU A 32 -8.32 8.02 -16.17
N ARG A 33 -9.58 8.26 -15.81
CA ARG A 33 -10.47 9.17 -16.54
C ARG A 33 -9.96 10.61 -16.58
N ILE A 34 -9.28 11.08 -15.55
CA ILE A 34 -8.65 12.42 -15.52
C ILE A 34 -7.23 12.43 -16.07
N GLY A 35 -6.73 11.29 -16.58
CA GLY A 35 -5.41 11.19 -17.21
C GLY A 35 -4.27 10.74 -16.30
N VAL A 36 -4.55 10.39 -15.04
CA VAL A 36 -3.57 9.83 -14.08
C VAL A 36 -3.52 8.32 -14.28
N LYS A 37 -2.46 7.81 -14.88
CA LYS A 37 -2.33 6.40 -15.25
C LYS A 37 -1.79 5.55 -14.11
N PHE A 38 -2.39 4.40 -13.88
CA PHE A 38 -1.89 3.41 -12.92
C PHE A 38 -0.52 2.88 -13.36
N GLY A 39 0.41 2.76 -12.40
CA GLY A 39 1.78 2.29 -12.63
C GLY A 39 2.74 3.36 -13.17
N GLU A 40 2.22 4.43 -13.79
CA GLU A 40 3.02 5.56 -14.29
C GLU A 40 2.91 6.78 -13.34
N ASN A 41 1.70 7.19 -13.03
CA ASN A 41 1.40 8.41 -12.26
C ASN A 41 0.75 8.11 -10.90
N LEU A 42 0.04 7.00 -10.81
CA LEU A 42 -0.51 6.44 -9.58
C LEU A 42 0.32 5.23 -9.21
N ASN A 43 1.02 5.29 -8.09
CA ASN A 43 1.91 4.24 -7.65
C ASN A 43 2.05 4.21 -6.13
N ALA A 44 2.62 3.13 -5.60
CA ALA A 44 3.00 3.02 -4.20
C ALA A 44 4.20 2.08 -4.06
N TYR A 45 4.87 2.15 -2.92
CA TYR A 45 5.86 1.16 -2.53
C TYR A 45 5.90 1.00 -1.02
N THR A 46 6.24 -0.20 -0.56
CA THR A 46 6.53 -0.49 0.83
C THR A 46 8.00 -0.85 1.00
N SER A 47 8.67 -0.16 1.90
CA SER A 47 10.01 -0.48 2.37
C SER A 47 9.96 -1.08 3.78
N VAL A 48 11.12 -1.21 4.43
CA VAL A 48 11.20 -1.73 5.81
C VAL A 48 10.72 -0.73 6.87
N ASP A 49 10.73 0.57 6.55
CA ASP A 49 10.42 1.65 7.49
C ASP A 49 9.21 2.49 7.10
N GLU A 50 8.79 2.43 5.84
CA GLU A 50 7.72 3.29 5.33
C GLU A 50 6.91 2.62 4.21
N THR A 51 5.67 3.08 4.04
CA THR A 51 4.88 2.88 2.82
C THR A 51 4.57 4.26 2.24
N VAL A 52 4.84 4.44 0.95
CA VAL A 52 4.63 5.71 0.26
C VAL A 52 3.62 5.52 -0.87
N TYR A 53 2.66 6.41 -0.94
CA TYR A 53 1.66 6.50 -2.00
C TYR A 53 1.90 7.76 -2.80
N ASN A 54 1.85 7.67 -4.11
CA ASN A 54 2.13 8.79 -5.01
C ASN A 54 1.03 8.94 -6.06
N ILE A 55 0.51 10.15 -6.19
CA ILE A 55 -0.36 10.57 -7.29
C ILE A 55 0.34 11.74 -7.97
N SER A 56 0.71 11.59 -9.23
CA SER A 56 1.42 12.62 -9.99
C SER A 56 0.68 12.98 -11.27
N ASN A 57 1.08 14.10 -11.89
CA ASN A 57 0.50 14.61 -13.13
C ASN A 57 -1.02 14.83 -13.06
N VAL A 58 -1.52 15.25 -11.89
CA VAL A 58 -2.91 15.61 -11.70
C VAL A 58 -3.20 16.89 -12.52
N PRO A 59 -4.20 16.86 -13.42
CA PRO A 59 -4.52 18.06 -14.24
C PRO A 59 -5.21 19.12 -13.38
N VAL A 60 -4.47 20.14 -12.97
CA VAL A 60 -4.98 21.26 -12.12
C VAL A 60 -6.11 22.06 -12.76
N THR A 61 -6.23 22.01 -14.10
CA THR A 61 -7.30 22.68 -14.86
C THR A 61 -8.62 21.88 -14.90
N THR A 62 -8.59 20.60 -14.48
CA THR A 62 -9.81 19.78 -14.41
C THR A 62 -10.55 20.11 -13.11
N PRO A 63 -11.80 20.62 -13.16
CA PRO A 63 -12.56 20.97 -11.98
C PRO A 63 -12.69 19.77 -11.01
N GLY A 64 -12.36 19.98 -9.74
CA GLY A 64 -12.47 18.99 -8.67
C GLY A 64 -11.39 17.89 -8.69
N ALA A 65 -10.41 17.92 -9.61
CA ALA A 65 -9.36 16.89 -9.65
C ALA A 65 -8.48 16.91 -8.40
N ILE A 66 -8.07 18.10 -7.95
CA ILE A 66 -7.26 18.25 -6.74
C ILE A 66 -8.05 17.80 -5.51
N ASP A 67 -9.29 18.27 -5.34
CA ASP A 67 -10.15 17.89 -4.21
C ASP A 67 -10.35 16.37 -4.14
N SER A 68 -10.57 15.73 -5.29
CA SER A 68 -10.71 14.27 -5.35
C SER A 68 -9.42 13.55 -5.02
N CYS A 69 -8.25 14.05 -5.45
CA CYS A 69 -6.97 13.47 -5.08
C CYS A 69 -6.69 13.64 -3.57
N LEU A 70 -7.02 14.78 -2.99
CA LEU A 70 -6.92 14.99 -1.55
C LEU A 70 -7.88 14.07 -0.78
N LEU A 71 -9.10 13.85 -1.30
CA LEU A 71 -10.04 12.89 -0.72
C LEU A 71 -9.51 11.46 -0.81
N ILE A 72 -8.84 11.09 -1.90
CA ILE A 72 -8.18 9.78 -2.02
C ILE A 72 -7.08 9.62 -0.95
N LEU A 73 -6.25 10.65 -0.74
CA LEU A 73 -5.23 10.61 0.32
C LEU A 73 -5.86 10.48 1.71
N HIS A 74 -6.97 11.19 1.95
CA HIS A 74 -7.75 11.06 3.18
C HIS A 74 -8.27 9.63 3.36
N ASP A 75 -8.89 9.05 2.34
CA ASP A 75 -9.44 7.69 2.38
C ASP A 75 -8.35 6.65 2.64
N TRP A 76 -7.18 6.77 2.03
CA TRP A 76 -6.06 5.90 2.32
C TRP A 76 -5.63 5.97 3.78
N SER A 77 -5.70 7.16 4.37
CA SER A 77 -5.29 7.36 5.75
C SER A 77 -6.28 6.83 6.78
N ASN A 78 -7.59 6.79 6.48
CA ASN A 78 -8.60 6.53 7.51
C ASN A 78 -9.83 5.71 7.06
N ASP A 79 -10.11 5.60 5.75
CA ASP A 79 -11.39 5.12 5.25
C ASP A 79 -11.31 3.92 4.29
N LEU A 80 -10.32 3.02 4.51
CA LEU A 80 -10.24 1.76 3.76
C LEU A 80 -11.39 0.82 4.15
N THR A 81 -12.05 0.23 3.17
CA THR A 81 -13.14 -0.73 3.41
C THR A 81 -12.65 -2.07 3.94
N LEU A 82 -11.47 -2.52 3.49
CA LEU A 82 -10.86 -3.80 3.84
C LEU A 82 -11.86 -4.96 3.78
N ASP A 83 -12.59 -5.05 2.64
CA ASP A 83 -13.58 -6.10 2.41
C ASP A 83 -12.90 -7.49 2.45
N PRO A 84 -13.40 -8.44 3.26
CA PRO A 84 -12.81 -9.77 3.36
C PRO A 84 -12.70 -10.50 2.01
N LYS A 85 -13.62 -10.28 1.07
CA LYS A 85 -13.57 -10.89 -0.25
C LYS A 85 -12.44 -10.31 -1.10
N GLU A 86 -12.21 -9.00 -1.01
CA GLU A 86 -11.09 -8.36 -1.70
C GLU A 86 -9.75 -8.76 -1.06
N ILE A 87 -9.69 -8.87 0.26
CA ILE A 87 -8.52 -9.41 0.97
C ILE A 87 -8.20 -10.82 0.46
N ASP A 88 -9.19 -11.71 0.35
CA ASP A 88 -8.95 -13.08 -0.10
C ASP A 88 -8.48 -13.17 -1.56
N LYS A 89 -8.99 -12.29 -2.44
CA LYS A 89 -8.47 -12.17 -3.81
C LYS A 89 -7.02 -11.69 -3.84
N GLU A 90 -6.69 -10.69 -3.03
CA GLU A 90 -5.38 -10.06 -3.03
C GLU A 90 -4.27 -10.99 -2.53
N ARG A 91 -4.59 -11.99 -1.67
CA ARG A 91 -3.63 -13.05 -1.29
C ARG A 91 -3.02 -13.74 -2.51
N GLY A 92 -3.85 -14.05 -3.51
CA GLY A 92 -3.41 -14.65 -4.76
C GLY A 92 -2.47 -13.75 -5.54
N VAL A 93 -2.77 -12.45 -5.60
CA VAL A 93 -1.93 -11.44 -6.30
C VAL A 93 -0.55 -11.36 -5.65
N ILE A 94 -0.49 -11.21 -4.33
CA ILE A 94 0.78 -11.11 -3.61
C ILE A 94 1.58 -12.43 -3.68
N ASN A 95 0.91 -13.57 -3.65
CA ASN A 95 1.58 -14.85 -3.84
C ASN A 95 2.22 -14.98 -5.24
N GLU A 96 1.53 -14.52 -6.29
CA GLU A 96 2.08 -14.48 -7.64
C GLU A 96 3.24 -13.48 -7.75
N GLU A 97 3.14 -12.32 -7.11
CA GLU A 97 4.22 -11.35 -7.03
C GLU A 97 5.46 -11.98 -6.35
N TRP A 98 5.29 -12.63 -5.21
CA TRP A 98 6.36 -13.34 -4.54
C TRP A 98 6.99 -14.40 -5.44
N ARG A 99 6.16 -15.19 -6.12
CA ARG A 99 6.61 -16.25 -7.03
C ARG A 99 7.41 -15.70 -8.21
N THR A 100 6.98 -14.61 -8.81
CA THR A 100 7.64 -14.00 -9.97
C THR A 100 8.93 -13.28 -9.60
N ARG A 101 9.02 -12.72 -8.40
CA ARG A 101 10.24 -12.09 -7.87
C ARG A 101 11.28 -13.11 -7.42
N MET A 102 10.91 -14.36 -7.19
CA MET A 102 11.80 -15.41 -6.65
C MET A 102 12.92 -15.78 -7.64
N SER A 103 14.02 -15.06 -7.56
CA SER A 103 15.25 -15.24 -8.31
C SER A 103 16.37 -15.84 -7.45
N ALA A 104 17.51 -16.15 -8.07
CA ALA A 104 18.70 -16.56 -7.32
C ALA A 104 19.19 -15.45 -6.36
N ILE A 105 19.08 -14.18 -6.81
CA ILE A 105 19.45 -13.01 -6.00
C ILE A 105 18.48 -12.87 -4.82
N GLN A 106 17.19 -13.01 -5.02
CA GLN A 106 16.19 -12.94 -3.96
C GLN A 106 16.44 -14.03 -2.89
N ARG A 107 16.66 -15.27 -3.31
CA ARG A 107 16.98 -16.37 -2.38
C ARG A 107 18.27 -16.12 -1.60
N PHE A 108 19.26 -15.50 -2.23
CA PHE A 108 20.50 -15.10 -1.55
C PHE A 108 20.23 -14.00 -0.51
N GLN A 109 19.47 -12.97 -0.88
CA GLN A 109 19.11 -11.87 0.03
C GLN A 109 18.32 -12.37 1.23
N GLU A 110 17.34 -13.26 1.05
CA GLU A 110 16.57 -13.85 2.14
C GLU A 110 17.43 -14.61 3.17
N LYS A 111 18.55 -15.15 2.74
CA LYS A 111 19.51 -15.83 3.65
C LYS A 111 20.55 -14.87 4.23
N MET A 112 20.99 -13.91 3.46
CA MET A 112 22.04 -12.97 3.83
C MET A 112 21.55 -11.91 4.80
N LEU A 113 20.39 -11.28 4.53
CA LEU A 113 19.91 -10.16 5.30
C LEU A 113 19.64 -10.48 6.78
N PRO A 114 19.06 -11.65 7.15
CA PRO A 114 18.95 -12.02 8.55
C PRO A 114 20.29 -12.11 9.30
N VAL A 115 21.35 -12.51 8.60
CA VAL A 115 22.71 -12.57 9.17
C VAL A 115 23.33 -11.17 9.29
N MET A 116 23.19 -10.36 8.22
CA MET A 116 23.73 -8.98 8.22
C MET A 116 23.08 -8.09 9.27
N PHE A 117 21.79 -8.28 9.52
CA PHE A 117 20.99 -7.48 10.45
C PHE A 117 20.66 -8.22 11.75
N GLU A 118 21.46 -9.24 12.10
CA GLU A 118 21.26 -10.04 13.32
C GLU A 118 21.15 -9.10 14.55
N GLY A 119 20.21 -9.43 15.44
CA GLY A 119 19.94 -8.62 16.64
C GLY A 119 19.09 -7.37 16.40
N THR A 120 18.71 -7.08 15.16
CA THR A 120 17.80 -5.97 14.82
C THR A 120 16.45 -6.48 14.29
N LYS A 121 15.44 -5.59 14.26
CA LYS A 121 14.15 -5.89 13.63
C LYS A 121 14.28 -6.10 12.11
N TYR A 122 15.24 -5.47 11.47
CA TYR A 122 15.48 -5.58 10.02
C TYR A 122 15.81 -7.00 9.56
N ALA A 123 16.33 -7.83 10.43
CA ALA A 123 16.59 -9.24 10.14
C ALA A 123 15.33 -10.03 9.69
N THR A 124 14.14 -9.53 10.01
CA THR A 124 12.87 -10.24 9.77
C THR A 124 11.76 -9.39 9.15
N CYS A 125 12.04 -8.12 8.83
CA CYS A 125 11.06 -7.15 8.32
C CYS A 125 11.11 -7.00 6.80
N PHE A 126 11.05 -8.11 6.05
CA PHE A 126 10.92 -8.05 4.60
C PHE A 126 9.53 -7.55 4.20
N PRO A 127 9.41 -6.55 3.33
CA PRO A 127 8.11 -5.98 2.93
C PRO A 127 7.13 -7.02 2.39
N ILE A 128 7.59 -7.92 1.52
CA ILE A 128 6.74 -8.99 0.95
C ILE A 128 6.22 -9.96 2.01
N GLY A 129 6.87 -10.01 3.18
CA GLY A 129 6.50 -10.89 4.28
C GLY A 129 6.79 -12.36 4.06
N THR A 130 6.05 -13.20 4.77
CA THR A 130 6.08 -14.65 4.59
C THR A 130 4.75 -15.12 4.03
N MET A 131 4.79 -16.03 3.06
CA MET A 131 3.55 -16.57 2.46
C MET A 131 2.70 -17.34 3.48
N GLU A 132 3.31 -17.88 4.52
CA GLU A 132 2.58 -18.48 5.65
C GLU A 132 1.65 -17.44 6.32
N VAL A 133 2.13 -16.23 6.60
CA VAL A 133 1.31 -15.15 7.17
C VAL A 133 0.35 -14.61 6.13
N VAL A 134 0.83 -14.24 4.94
CA VAL A 134 0.03 -13.63 3.87
C VAL A 134 -1.20 -14.47 3.50
N MET A 135 -1.04 -15.78 3.44
CA MET A 135 -2.14 -16.69 3.06
C MET A 135 -3.11 -17.01 4.19
N ASN A 136 -2.73 -16.77 5.46
CA ASN A 136 -3.50 -17.28 6.60
C ASN A 136 -3.91 -16.22 7.63
N PHE A 137 -3.44 -14.96 7.56
CA PHE A 137 -3.87 -13.95 8.52
C PHE A 137 -5.39 -13.74 8.47
N LYS A 138 -6.00 -13.40 9.59
CA LYS A 138 -7.44 -13.10 9.65
C LYS A 138 -7.69 -11.67 9.16
N PRO A 139 -8.77 -11.38 8.44
CA PRO A 139 -9.10 -10.00 8.02
C PRO A 139 -9.07 -8.99 9.18
N GLN A 140 -9.45 -9.40 10.38
CA GLN A 140 -9.38 -8.54 11.56
C GLN A 140 -7.94 -8.13 11.91
N THR A 141 -6.95 -9.03 11.74
CA THR A 141 -5.53 -8.70 11.97
C THR A 141 -5.04 -7.57 11.05
N LEU A 142 -5.53 -7.53 9.80
CA LEU A 142 -5.20 -6.44 8.88
C LEU A 142 -5.89 -5.13 9.29
N ARG A 143 -7.13 -5.18 9.78
CA ARG A 143 -7.84 -4.01 10.32
C ARG A 143 -7.13 -3.45 11.54
N ASP A 144 -6.76 -4.31 12.49
CA ASP A 144 -6.02 -3.92 13.70
C ASP A 144 -4.66 -3.31 13.34
N TYR A 145 -4.02 -3.83 12.28
CA TYR A 145 -2.78 -3.28 11.73
C TYR A 145 -3.00 -1.89 11.15
N TYR A 146 -4.05 -1.70 10.37
CA TYR A 146 -4.42 -0.42 9.78
C TYR A 146 -4.70 0.62 10.86
N GLU A 147 -5.55 0.33 11.82
CA GLU A 147 -5.88 1.22 12.94
C GLU A 147 -4.65 1.58 13.80
N LYS A 148 -3.72 0.64 13.95
CA LYS A 148 -2.49 0.85 14.74
C LYS A 148 -1.50 1.78 14.05
N TRP A 149 -1.33 1.66 12.72
CA TRP A 149 -0.22 2.29 12.01
C TRP A 149 -0.63 3.47 11.12
N TYR A 150 -1.87 3.51 10.63
CA TYR A 150 -2.38 4.59 9.80
C TYR A 150 -3.03 5.68 10.65
N ARG A 151 -2.24 6.27 11.53
CA ARG A 151 -2.64 7.36 12.41
C ARG A 151 -2.03 8.67 11.96
N PRO A 152 -2.72 9.81 12.13
CA PRO A 152 -2.23 11.12 11.68
C PRO A 152 -0.85 11.51 12.22
N ASP A 153 -0.49 11.05 13.44
CA ASP A 153 0.82 11.30 14.06
C ASP A 153 1.97 10.48 13.45
N LEU A 154 1.65 9.50 12.60
CA LEU A 154 2.61 8.65 11.88
C LEU A 154 2.57 8.87 10.36
N GLN A 155 1.86 9.91 9.89
CA GLN A 155 1.69 10.19 8.47
C GLN A 155 2.27 11.56 8.11
N GLY A 156 2.82 11.67 6.90
CA GLY A 156 3.21 12.91 6.27
C GLY A 156 2.52 13.05 4.92
N ILE A 157 1.97 14.24 4.64
CA ILE A 157 1.37 14.57 3.33
C ILE A 157 2.22 15.65 2.70
N VAL A 158 2.61 15.44 1.44
CA VAL A 158 3.36 16.40 0.64
C VAL A 158 2.57 16.67 -0.64
N VAL A 159 2.23 17.92 -0.87
CA VAL A 159 1.55 18.38 -2.08
C VAL A 159 2.43 19.41 -2.77
N VAL A 160 2.71 19.19 -4.06
CA VAL A 160 3.57 20.08 -4.86
C VAL A 160 2.92 20.29 -6.22
N GLY A 161 2.78 21.55 -6.64
CA GLY A 161 2.23 21.88 -7.95
C GLY A 161 1.78 23.34 -8.04
N ASP A 162 1.08 23.63 -9.13
CA ASP A 162 0.44 24.94 -9.38
C ASP A 162 -0.91 24.97 -8.65
N ILE A 163 -0.86 25.18 -7.34
CA ILE A 163 -2.02 25.21 -6.42
C ILE A 163 -1.94 26.42 -5.52
N ASP A 164 -3.10 26.93 -5.13
CA ASP A 164 -3.21 27.93 -4.07
C ASP A 164 -3.07 27.23 -2.71
N VAL A 165 -2.27 27.80 -1.83
CA VAL A 165 -1.97 27.22 -0.50
C VAL A 165 -2.57 28.03 0.66
N ASP A 166 -3.30 29.12 0.36
CA ASP A 166 -3.94 30.01 1.35
C ASP A 166 -5.37 29.59 1.70
#